data_2600cee322ecfc7c990735b538dce5b4
#
_entry.id   2600cee322ecfc7c990735b538dce5b4
#
_cell.length_a   1.000
_cell.length_b   1.000
_cell.length_c   1.000
_cell.angle_alpha   90.00
_cell.angle_beta   90.00
_cell.angle_gamma   90.00
#
_symmetry.space_group_name_H-M   'P 1'
#
loop_
_entity.id
_entity.type
_entity.pdbx_description
1 polymer ?
#
loop_
_entity_poly.entity_id
_entity_poly.type
_entity_poly.pdbx_seq_one_letter_code
_entity_poly.pdbx_strand_id
1 'polypeptide(L)'
;MIKIKQYSKENEKVWDQFIENSKNPLFMFNRKYMEYHEDRFQDNSLMFYDENKLVALLPMNVRNDKLITHEGLTFGGFIESTNVKQHTINDCTSELISYAKGKGIKRIVYKHIPHMYHEQPSEEDIYALFLHGAQISKVEAATVINLRKPLKMPKGRKSQISRAKREGVVVKELNDHDDYCEFINLENRVLSEHYGATATHTGEEMALLHSRFPEHIHLYAAIYEYTIIAGAIVYEYGQVIHLQYLAADDKAREIGALDLVIAEAIEKYRPTKLWLDSGKSTEDDGRFLNEGLISQKESFGGRTNVYETLEIIF
;
A
#
# COMPACT_ATOMS: atom_id res chain seq x y z
N MET A 1 -19.05 26.41 -2.84
CA MET A 1 -17.70 26.98 -2.55
C MET A 1 -17.01 26.06 -1.57
N ILE A 2 -15.89 25.51 -1.95
CA ILE A 2 -15.13 24.54 -1.13
C ILE A 2 -14.57 25.22 0.13
N LYS A 3 -14.72 24.54 1.25
CA LYS A 3 -14.12 24.92 2.55
C LYS A 3 -13.24 23.77 3.04
N ILE A 4 -12.04 24.09 3.48
CA ILE A 4 -11.13 23.14 4.12
C ILE A 4 -11.29 23.21 5.63
N LYS A 5 -11.43 22.03 6.26
CA LYS A 5 -11.30 21.84 7.70
C LYS A 5 -10.14 20.87 7.94
N GLN A 6 -9.22 21.24 8.80
CA GLN A 6 -8.19 20.31 9.26
C GLN A 6 -8.84 19.24 10.14
N TYR A 7 -8.42 17.98 9.97
CA TYR A 7 -8.90 16.89 10.81
C TYR A 7 -8.59 17.16 12.29
N SER A 8 -9.51 16.73 13.13
CA SER A 8 -9.32 16.64 14.59
C SER A 8 -9.98 15.36 15.09
N LYS A 9 -9.58 14.86 16.24
CA LYS A 9 -10.05 13.59 16.82
C LYS A 9 -11.58 13.49 16.92
N GLU A 10 -12.26 14.61 17.11
CA GLU A 10 -13.73 14.68 17.14
C GLU A 10 -14.39 14.25 15.82
N ASN A 11 -13.62 14.31 14.71
CA ASN A 11 -14.10 13.95 13.37
C ASN A 11 -13.76 12.52 12.96
N GLU A 12 -13.12 11.71 13.82
CA GLU A 12 -12.68 10.33 13.52
C GLU A 12 -13.81 9.51 12.91
N LYS A 13 -14.98 9.50 13.56
CA LYS A 13 -16.13 8.73 13.07
C LYS A 13 -16.62 9.19 11.70
N VAL A 14 -16.64 10.50 11.46
CA VAL A 14 -17.05 11.08 10.16
C VAL A 14 -16.02 10.74 9.09
N TRP A 15 -14.75 10.81 9.44
CA TRP A 15 -13.62 10.44 8.57
C TRP A 15 -13.71 8.99 8.13
N ASP A 16 -13.78 8.05 9.08
CA ASP A 16 -13.79 6.61 8.79
C ASP A 16 -15.05 6.19 8.01
N GLN A 17 -16.24 6.71 8.37
CA GLN A 17 -17.48 6.48 7.60
C GLN A 17 -17.40 7.01 6.16
N PHE A 18 -16.71 8.12 5.94
CA PHE A 18 -16.54 8.67 4.60
C PHE A 18 -15.67 7.73 3.75
N ILE A 19 -14.57 7.18 4.30
CA ILE A 19 -13.70 6.22 3.60
C ILE A 19 -14.51 5.01 3.13
N GLU A 20 -15.31 4.39 4.01
CA GLU A 20 -16.11 3.21 3.68
C GLU A 20 -17.06 3.43 2.48
N ASN A 21 -17.51 4.66 2.26
CA ASN A 21 -18.46 5.04 1.22
C ASN A 21 -17.82 5.87 0.10
N SER A 22 -16.50 5.82 -0.05
CA SER A 22 -15.75 6.57 -1.06
C SER A 22 -15.53 5.78 -2.36
N LYS A 23 -14.97 6.43 -3.39
CA LYS A 23 -14.50 5.75 -4.60
C LYS A 23 -13.28 4.86 -4.35
N ASN A 24 -12.56 5.10 -3.26
CA ASN A 24 -11.30 4.47 -2.88
C ASN A 24 -11.28 4.08 -1.38
N PRO A 25 -12.12 3.10 -0.99
CA PRO A 25 -12.34 2.72 0.41
C PRO A 25 -11.19 1.84 0.95
N LEU A 26 -10.01 2.42 1.11
CA LEU A 26 -8.82 1.70 1.56
C LEU A 26 -8.69 1.80 3.08
N PHE A 27 -8.64 0.66 3.77
CA PHE A 27 -8.58 0.60 5.23
C PHE A 27 -7.37 1.33 5.82
N MET A 28 -6.27 1.43 5.06
CA MET A 28 -5.07 2.15 5.49
C MET A 28 -5.28 3.65 5.72
N PHE A 29 -6.38 4.23 5.25
CA PHE A 29 -6.76 5.61 5.51
C PHE A 29 -7.64 5.79 6.75
N ASN A 30 -8.12 4.70 7.37
CA ASN A 30 -8.82 4.76 8.65
C ASN A 30 -7.90 5.34 9.72
N ARG A 31 -8.48 6.13 10.63
CA ARG A 31 -7.70 6.81 11.67
C ARG A 31 -6.97 5.85 12.59
N LYS A 32 -7.60 4.72 12.94
CA LYS A 32 -6.95 3.66 13.73
C LYS A 32 -5.72 3.04 13.05
N TYR A 33 -5.68 3.04 11.69
CA TYR A 33 -4.49 2.65 10.96
C TYR A 33 -3.48 3.79 10.93
N MET A 34 -3.88 5.00 10.53
CA MET A 34 -2.96 6.14 10.40
C MET A 34 -2.33 6.57 11.73
N GLU A 35 -3.04 6.39 12.84
CA GLU A 35 -2.60 6.85 14.17
C GLU A 35 -1.78 5.82 14.96
N TYR A 36 -1.47 4.62 14.42
CA TYR A 36 -0.61 3.68 15.15
C TYR A 36 0.82 4.21 15.33
N HIS A 37 1.21 5.18 14.51
CA HIS A 37 2.54 5.81 14.49
C HIS A 37 2.44 7.34 14.48
N GLU A 38 1.44 7.89 15.18
CA GLU A 38 1.19 9.34 15.23
C GLU A 38 2.37 10.14 15.82
N ASP A 39 3.22 9.50 16.63
CA ASP A 39 4.43 10.07 17.18
C ASP A 39 5.51 10.38 16.11
N ARG A 40 5.43 9.77 14.93
CA ARG A 40 6.41 9.90 13.84
C ARG A 40 6.07 10.99 12.84
N PHE A 41 4.80 11.37 12.74
CA PHE A 41 4.30 12.28 11.71
C PHE A 41 3.41 13.38 12.28
N GLN A 42 3.69 14.61 11.92
CA GLN A 42 2.81 15.73 12.26
C GLN A 42 1.60 15.74 11.32
N ASP A 43 0.48 15.18 11.78
CA ASP A 43 -0.76 15.12 11.02
C ASP A 43 -1.24 16.50 10.57
N ASN A 44 -1.56 16.62 9.30
CA ASN A 44 -2.21 17.79 8.72
C ASN A 44 -3.29 17.32 7.73
N SER A 45 -3.96 16.22 8.02
CA SER A 45 -5.04 15.67 7.19
C SER A 45 -6.17 16.67 7.04
N LEU A 46 -6.75 16.73 5.84
CA LEU A 46 -7.71 17.75 5.43
C LEU A 46 -9.04 17.12 5.03
N MET A 47 -10.12 17.83 5.34
CA MET A 47 -11.51 17.50 5.01
C MET A 47 -12.06 18.62 4.14
N PHE A 48 -12.61 18.29 2.98
CA PHE A 48 -13.12 19.24 1.99
C PHE A 48 -14.63 19.21 1.96
N TYR A 49 -15.25 20.36 2.19
CA TYR A 49 -16.68 20.53 2.21
C TYR A 49 -17.12 21.43 1.07
N ASP A 50 -18.11 20.97 0.28
CA ASP A 50 -18.87 21.85 -0.59
C ASP A 50 -20.15 22.26 0.16
N GLU A 51 -20.24 23.54 0.50
CA GLU A 51 -21.19 24.05 1.49
C GLU A 51 -21.06 23.30 2.82
N ASN A 52 -22.02 22.40 3.13
CA ASN A 52 -22.01 21.58 4.34
C ASN A 52 -21.82 20.08 4.08
N LYS A 53 -21.61 19.70 2.81
CA LYS A 53 -21.41 18.30 2.42
C LYS A 53 -19.93 17.98 2.33
N LEU A 54 -19.48 16.97 3.06
CA LEU A 54 -18.14 16.42 2.91
C LEU A 54 -18.02 15.75 1.53
N VAL A 55 -17.07 16.18 0.71
CA VAL A 55 -16.90 15.73 -0.68
C VAL A 55 -15.60 14.99 -0.92
N ALA A 56 -14.55 15.31 -0.13
CA ALA A 56 -13.27 14.61 -0.20
C ALA A 56 -12.52 14.71 1.12
N LEU A 57 -11.64 13.73 1.35
CA LEU A 57 -10.61 13.72 2.39
C LEU A 57 -9.24 13.72 1.74
N LEU A 58 -8.24 14.20 2.46
CA LEU A 58 -6.85 14.15 2.02
C LEU A 58 -5.95 13.85 3.22
N PRO A 59 -5.52 12.58 3.41
CA PRO A 59 -4.54 12.23 4.41
C PRO A 59 -3.21 12.94 4.14
N MET A 60 -2.74 13.76 5.07
CA MET A 60 -1.51 14.53 4.90
C MET A 60 -0.74 14.66 6.20
N ASN A 61 0.57 14.82 6.07
CA ASN A 61 1.43 15.30 7.15
C ASN A 61 2.30 16.47 6.69
N VAL A 62 2.78 17.23 7.65
CA VAL A 62 3.75 18.31 7.40
C VAL A 62 5.13 17.83 7.81
N ARG A 63 6.13 18.11 6.97
CA ARG A 63 7.55 18.00 7.30
C ARG A 63 8.30 19.24 6.78
N ASN A 64 8.82 20.06 7.66
CA ASN A 64 9.43 21.33 7.33
C ASN A 64 8.46 22.25 6.58
N ASP A 65 8.80 22.64 5.35
CA ASP A 65 8.01 23.46 4.43
C ASP A 65 7.26 22.63 3.35
N LYS A 66 7.08 21.31 3.60
CA LYS A 66 6.40 20.39 2.69
C LYS A 66 5.10 19.88 3.30
N LEU A 67 4.07 19.80 2.47
CA LEU A 67 2.81 19.12 2.74
C LEU A 67 2.80 17.84 1.90
N ILE A 68 2.69 16.68 2.54
CA ILE A 68 2.90 15.38 1.90
C ILE A 68 1.66 14.52 2.10
N THR A 69 1.20 13.82 1.07
CA THR A 69 0.10 12.86 1.20
C THR A 69 0.54 11.63 1.97
N HIS A 70 0.73 11.80 3.23
CA HIS A 70 1.13 10.94 4.34
C HIS A 70 2.36 10.06 4.10
N GLU A 71 3.51 10.46 4.63
CA GLU A 71 4.80 9.75 4.46
C GLU A 71 4.78 8.30 4.94
N GLY A 72 4.02 8.01 6.00
CA GLY A 72 3.90 6.66 6.57
C GLY A 72 3.01 5.69 5.78
N LEU A 73 2.42 6.10 4.65
CA LEU A 73 1.59 5.25 3.81
C LEU A 73 2.28 4.98 2.47
N THR A 74 1.96 3.85 1.85
CA THR A 74 2.52 3.46 0.54
C THR A 74 2.17 4.48 -0.53
N PHE A 75 0.91 4.92 -0.56
CA PHE A 75 0.36 5.97 -1.41
C PHE A 75 -0.70 6.73 -0.64
N GLY A 76 -1.14 7.86 -1.19
CA GLY A 76 -2.16 8.73 -0.61
C GLY A 76 -2.88 9.45 -1.73
N GLY A 77 -3.46 10.60 -1.43
CA GLY A 77 -4.20 11.39 -2.41
C GLY A 77 -5.62 11.64 -1.95
N PHE A 78 -6.41 12.27 -2.80
CA PHE A 78 -7.81 12.51 -2.48
C PHE A 78 -8.57 11.19 -2.33
N ILE A 79 -9.29 11.09 -1.22
CA ILE A 79 -10.33 10.08 -1.01
C ILE A 79 -11.64 10.76 -1.36
N GLU A 80 -12.31 10.29 -2.41
CA GLU A 80 -13.39 11.01 -3.04
C GLU A 80 -14.76 10.37 -2.75
N SER A 81 -15.78 11.19 -2.50
CA SER A 81 -17.15 10.65 -2.42
C SER A 81 -17.57 10.09 -3.77
N THR A 82 -18.39 9.02 -3.76
CA THR A 82 -18.87 8.34 -4.98
C THR A 82 -19.55 9.25 -5.99
N ASN A 83 -20.12 10.36 -5.55
CA ASN A 83 -20.87 11.29 -6.40
C ASN A 83 -20.08 12.55 -6.78
N VAL A 84 -18.85 12.71 -6.34
CA VAL A 84 -18.04 13.87 -6.66
C VAL A 84 -17.67 13.87 -8.15
N LYS A 85 -17.58 15.06 -8.72
CA LYS A 85 -17.27 15.26 -10.13
C LYS A 85 -15.99 16.06 -10.30
N GLN A 86 -15.41 16.00 -11.47
CA GLN A 86 -14.14 16.66 -11.84
C GLN A 86 -14.06 18.12 -11.38
N HIS A 87 -15.11 18.94 -11.65
CA HIS A 87 -15.07 20.35 -11.26
C HIS A 87 -14.94 20.56 -9.75
N THR A 88 -15.55 19.69 -8.96
CA THR A 88 -15.47 19.76 -7.47
C THR A 88 -14.03 19.46 -7.01
N ILE A 89 -13.36 18.48 -7.62
CA ILE A 89 -11.96 18.17 -7.27
C ILE A 89 -11.01 19.26 -7.77
N ASN A 90 -11.29 19.89 -8.93
CA ASN A 90 -10.55 21.07 -9.36
C ASN A 90 -10.63 22.20 -8.33
N ASP A 91 -11.83 22.45 -7.78
CA ASP A 91 -12.05 23.46 -6.74
C ASP A 91 -11.35 23.05 -5.43
N CYS A 92 -11.43 21.76 -5.02
CA CYS A 92 -10.70 21.25 -3.86
C CYS A 92 -9.19 21.44 -4.00
N THR A 93 -8.64 21.17 -5.17
CA THR A 93 -7.21 21.35 -5.45
C THR A 93 -6.81 22.82 -5.43
N SER A 94 -7.63 23.71 -5.96
CA SER A 94 -7.41 25.16 -5.90
C SER A 94 -7.37 25.67 -4.44
N GLU A 95 -8.31 25.21 -3.62
CA GLU A 95 -8.34 25.53 -2.18
C GLU A 95 -7.16 24.90 -1.42
N LEU A 96 -6.75 23.66 -1.76
CA LEU A 96 -5.55 23.03 -1.19
C LEU A 96 -4.30 23.90 -1.44
N ILE A 97 -4.13 24.41 -2.65
CA ILE A 97 -3.01 25.28 -3.01
C ILE A 97 -3.06 26.59 -2.23
N SER A 98 -4.23 27.19 -2.14
CA SER A 98 -4.45 28.41 -1.35
C SER A 98 -4.13 28.19 0.13
N TYR A 99 -4.60 27.07 0.68
CA TYR A 99 -4.30 26.62 2.05
C TYR A 99 -2.79 26.46 2.27
N ALA A 100 -2.11 25.74 1.39
CA ALA A 100 -0.67 25.49 1.48
C ALA A 100 0.13 26.80 1.46
N LYS A 101 -0.17 27.71 0.51
CA LYS A 101 0.46 29.04 0.44
C LYS A 101 0.19 29.87 1.70
N GLY A 102 -1.04 29.87 2.20
CA GLY A 102 -1.42 30.57 3.43
C GLY A 102 -0.72 30.06 4.68
N LYS A 103 -0.27 28.81 4.68
CA LYS A 103 0.56 28.20 5.75
C LYS A 103 2.07 28.34 5.54
N GLY A 104 2.52 29.00 4.48
CA GLY A 104 3.95 29.14 4.15
C GLY A 104 4.60 27.86 3.63
N ILE A 105 3.79 26.88 3.22
CA ILE A 105 4.27 25.66 2.57
C ILE A 105 4.85 26.01 1.21
N LYS A 106 6.01 25.46 0.88
CA LYS A 106 6.70 25.69 -0.40
C LYS A 106 6.53 24.55 -1.39
N ARG A 107 6.09 23.38 -0.92
CA ARG A 107 5.96 22.20 -1.78
C ARG A 107 4.83 21.30 -1.32
N ILE A 108 4.02 20.82 -2.26
CA ILE A 108 3.11 19.70 -2.05
C ILE A 108 3.72 18.48 -2.72
N VAL A 109 3.86 17.37 -1.97
CA VAL A 109 4.29 16.07 -2.48
C VAL A 109 3.08 15.14 -2.46
N TYR A 110 2.64 14.72 -3.63
CA TYR A 110 1.40 13.99 -3.83
C TYR A 110 1.69 12.57 -4.33
N LYS A 111 1.57 11.57 -3.46
CA LYS A 111 1.70 10.16 -3.81
C LYS A 111 0.35 9.66 -4.30
N HIS A 112 0.21 9.48 -5.60
CA HIS A 112 -1.05 9.09 -6.22
C HIS A 112 -1.48 7.68 -5.82
N ILE A 113 -2.79 7.46 -5.60
CA ILE A 113 -3.37 6.13 -5.40
C ILE A 113 -3.44 5.44 -6.77
N PRO A 114 -2.77 4.29 -6.99
CA PRO A 114 -2.83 3.62 -8.28
C PRO A 114 -4.25 3.21 -8.66
N HIS A 115 -4.65 3.42 -9.92
CA HIS A 115 -6.03 3.22 -10.42
C HIS A 115 -6.66 1.88 -10.05
N MET A 116 -5.87 0.82 -9.92
CA MET A 116 -6.37 -0.52 -9.57
C MET A 116 -6.93 -0.63 -8.15
N TYR A 117 -6.62 0.33 -7.26
CA TYR A 117 -7.13 0.39 -5.89
C TYR A 117 -8.47 1.12 -5.77
N HIS A 118 -8.95 1.73 -6.84
CA HIS A 118 -10.25 2.39 -6.87
C HIS A 118 -11.38 1.40 -7.16
N GLU A 119 -12.52 1.57 -6.51
CA GLU A 119 -13.74 0.80 -6.80
C GLU A 119 -14.44 1.26 -8.09
N GLN A 120 -14.17 2.49 -8.49
CA GLN A 120 -14.61 3.11 -9.75
C GLN A 120 -13.57 4.15 -10.18
N PRO A 121 -13.56 4.61 -11.44
CA PRO A 121 -12.62 5.62 -11.91
C PRO A 121 -12.56 6.82 -10.96
N SER A 122 -11.37 7.19 -10.51
CA SER A 122 -11.13 8.25 -9.51
C SER A 122 -9.73 8.85 -9.72
N GLU A 123 -9.54 9.47 -10.90
CA GLU A 123 -8.29 10.16 -11.27
C GLU A 123 -8.53 11.65 -11.54
N GLU A 124 -9.62 12.20 -10.97
CA GLU A 124 -9.95 13.60 -11.04
C GLU A 124 -8.85 14.48 -10.43
N ASP A 125 -8.15 13.97 -9.44
CA ASP A 125 -7.02 14.61 -8.76
C ASP A 125 -5.81 14.79 -9.70
N ILE A 126 -5.49 13.80 -10.53
CA ILE A 126 -4.38 13.89 -11.50
C ILE A 126 -4.62 15.02 -12.51
N TYR A 127 -5.83 15.11 -13.03
CA TYR A 127 -6.18 16.20 -13.93
C TYR A 127 -6.15 17.57 -13.24
N ALA A 128 -6.68 17.65 -12.03
CA ALA A 128 -6.68 18.87 -11.23
C ALA A 128 -5.25 19.33 -10.89
N LEU A 129 -4.38 18.42 -10.48
CA LEU A 129 -2.97 18.69 -10.21
C LEU A 129 -2.22 19.16 -11.47
N PHE A 130 -2.49 18.52 -12.61
CA PHE A 130 -1.94 18.94 -13.91
C PHE A 130 -2.29 20.39 -14.26
N LEU A 131 -3.55 20.80 -14.05
CA LEU A 131 -3.98 22.19 -14.30
C LEU A 131 -3.22 23.20 -13.44
N HIS A 132 -2.72 22.78 -12.27
CA HIS A 132 -1.93 23.61 -11.36
C HIS A 132 -0.41 23.44 -11.54
N GLY A 133 0.03 22.80 -12.62
CA GLY A 133 1.44 22.69 -12.99
C GLY A 133 2.23 21.65 -12.20
N ALA A 134 1.55 20.68 -11.60
CA ALA A 134 2.23 19.55 -10.95
C ALA A 134 3.12 18.80 -11.95
N GLN A 135 4.28 18.36 -11.47
CA GLN A 135 5.24 17.57 -12.25
C GLN A 135 5.42 16.21 -11.60
N ILE A 136 5.56 15.17 -12.42
CA ILE A 136 5.94 13.84 -11.92
C ILE A 136 7.38 13.91 -11.41
N SER A 137 7.58 13.70 -10.11
CA SER A 137 8.89 13.73 -9.46
C SER A 137 9.48 12.34 -9.27
N LYS A 138 8.61 11.32 -9.12
CA LYS A 138 9.04 9.93 -8.93
C LYS A 138 8.06 8.97 -9.61
N VAL A 139 8.62 7.91 -10.22
CA VAL A 139 7.87 6.76 -10.77
C VAL A 139 8.53 5.50 -10.28
N GLU A 140 7.78 4.64 -9.62
CA GLU A 140 8.28 3.37 -9.09
C GLU A 140 7.57 2.20 -9.81
N ALA A 141 8.35 1.25 -10.34
CA ALA A 141 7.82 0.07 -11.02
C ALA A 141 7.40 -0.99 -9.99
N ALA A 142 6.11 -1.25 -9.90
CA ALA A 142 5.53 -2.34 -9.13
C ALA A 142 5.09 -3.49 -10.05
N THR A 143 5.04 -4.71 -9.55
CA THR A 143 4.58 -5.86 -10.34
C THR A 143 3.19 -6.30 -9.89
N VAL A 144 2.26 -6.34 -10.84
CA VAL A 144 0.86 -6.68 -10.62
C VAL A 144 0.42 -7.86 -11.46
N ILE A 145 -0.29 -8.79 -10.85
CA ILE A 145 -0.89 -9.97 -11.51
C ILE A 145 -2.38 -9.72 -11.71
N ASN A 146 -2.86 -9.84 -12.95
CA ASN A 146 -4.29 -9.93 -13.20
C ASN A 146 -4.78 -11.34 -12.84
N LEU A 147 -5.46 -11.48 -11.71
CA LEU A 147 -5.90 -12.78 -11.20
C LEU A 147 -6.96 -13.47 -12.08
N ARG A 148 -7.71 -12.70 -12.89
CA ARG A 148 -8.69 -13.24 -13.85
C ARG A 148 -8.05 -13.72 -15.15
N LYS A 149 -6.89 -13.12 -15.53
CA LYS A 149 -6.16 -13.43 -16.76
C LYS A 149 -4.64 -13.46 -16.51
N PRO A 150 -4.16 -14.30 -15.58
CA PRO A 150 -2.73 -14.33 -15.26
C PRO A 150 -1.92 -14.84 -16.45
N LEU A 151 -0.72 -14.29 -16.60
CA LEU A 151 0.23 -14.83 -17.55
C LEU A 151 0.77 -16.18 -17.05
N LYS A 152 1.25 -16.99 -17.99
CA LYS A 152 1.72 -18.35 -17.67
C LYS A 152 3.03 -18.29 -16.89
N MET A 153 3.05 -18.90 -15.72
CA MET A 153 4.29 -19.10 -14.96
C MET A 153 5.29 -19.98 -15.73
N PRO A 154 6.59 -19.62 -15.76
CA PRO A 154 7.63 -20.43 -16.37
C PRO A 154 7.78 -21.79 -15.65
N LYS A 155 8.35 -22.78 -16.37
CA LYS A 155 8.56 -24.14 -15.83
C LYS A 155 9.40 -24.15 -14.56
N GLY A 156 10.44 -23.31 -14.48
CA GLY A 156 11.30 -23.19 -13.29
C GLY A 156 10.51 -22.79 -12.04
N ARG A 157 9.64 -21.79 -12.13
CA ARG A 157 8.80 -21.36 -11.00
C ARG A 157 7.87 -22.49 -10.53
N LYS A 158 7.20 -23.16 -11.45
CA LYS A 158 6.35 -24.33 -11.13
C LYS A 158 7.14 -25.46 -10.48
N SER A 159 8.38 -25.68 -10.90
CA SER A 159 9.26 -26.69 -10.30
C SER A 159 9.61 -26.36 -8.86
N GLN A 160 9.88 -25.10 -8.53
CA GLN A 160 10.15 -24.66 -7.15
C GLN A 160 8.94 -24.85 -6.25
N ILE A 161 7.75 -24.42 -6.68
CA ILE A 161 6.49 -24.64 -5.95
C ILE A 161 6.27 -26.14 -5.70
N SER A 162 6.47 -27.00 -6.73
CA SER A 162 6.34 -28.45 -6.59
C SER A 162 7.39 -29.06 -5.67
N ARG A 163 8.63 -28.50 -5.63
CA ARG A 163 9.67 -28.90 -4.71
C ARG A 163 9.27 -28.65 -3.28
N ALA A 164 8.84 -27.42 -2.94
CA ALA A 164 8.40 -27.09 -1.58
C ALA A 164 7.34 -28.05 -1.07
N LYS A 165 6.34 -28.39 -1.89
CA LYS A 165 5.30 -29.38 -1.54
C LYS A 165 5.88 -30.78 -1.25
N ARG A 166 6.84 -31.25 -2.08
CA ARG A 166 7.49 -32.57 -1.87
C ARG A 166 8.36 -32.62 -0.64
N GLU A 167 9.01 -31.51 -0.28
CA GLU A 167 9.83 -31.38 0.94
C GLU A 167 8.95 -31.31 2.20
N GLY A 168 7.62 -31.25 2.07
CA GLY A 168 6.69 -31.25 3.21
C GLY A 168 6.42 -29.86 3.78
N VAL A 169 6.69 -28.78 3.03
CA VAL A 169 6.31 -27.40 3.43
C VAL A 169 4.79 -27.29 3.44
N VAL A 170 4.26 -26.76 4.54
CA VAL A 170 2.82 -26.47 4.72
C VAL A 170 2.63 -24.97 4.87
N VAL A 171 1.74 -24.38 4.06
CA VAL A 171 1.36 -22.97 4.22
C VAL A 171 0.14 -22.89 5.15
N LYS A 172 0.22 -22.00 6.13
CA LYS A 172 -0.88 -21.71 7.06
C LYS A 172 -1.13 -20.23 7.16
N GLU A 173 -2.38 -19.84 7.36
CA GLU A 173 -2.74 -18.53 7.85
C GLU A 173 -2.59 -18.52 9.37
N LEU A 174 -1.84 -17.54 9.87
CA LEU A 174 -1.52 -17.39 11.29
C LEU A 174 -2.10 -16.05 11.78
N ASN A 175 -2.60 -16.03 13.02
CA ASN A 175 -3.36 -14.89 13.52
C ASN A 175 -2.92 -14.45 14.93
N ASP A 176 -2.02 -15.18 15.57
CA ASP A 176 -1.60 -14.87 16.92
C ASP A 176 -0.55 -13.76 16.94
N HIS A 177 -0.52 -12.98 18.00
CA HIS A 177 0.45 -11.91 18.23
C HIS A 177 1.90 -12.38 18.01
N ASP A 178 2.23 -13.53 18.60
CA ASP A 178 3.60 -14.09 18.55
C ASP A 178 4.00 -14.51 17.14
N ASP A 179 3.05 -14.95 16.30
CA ASP A 179 3.29 -15.30 14.91
C ASP A 179 3.77 -14.08 14.08
N TYR A 180 3.12 -12.94 14.28
CA TYR A 180 3.53 -11.69 13.62
C TYR A 180 4.92 -11.24 14.09
N CYS A 181 5.22 -11.37 15.39
CA CYS A 181 6.53 -11.07 15.94
C CYS A 181 7.61 -12.01 15.38
N GLU A 182 7.33 -13.32 15.31
CA GLU A 182 8.26 -14.30 14.74
C GLU A 182 8.53 -14.01 13.26
N PHE A 183 7.47 -13.72 12.47
CA PHE A 183 7.62 -13.41 11.06
C PHE A 183 8.41 -12.11 10.81
N ILE A 184 8.15 -11.04 11.54
CA ILE A 184 8.92 -9.78 11.38
C ILE A 184 10.36 -9.96 11.86
N ASN A 185 10.63 -10.81 12.84
CA ASN A 185 12.00 -11.16 13.22
C ASN A 185 12.71 -11.93 12.09
N LEU A 186 12.02 -12.84 11.39
CA LEU A 186 12.55 -13.48 10.18
C LEU A 186 12.85 -12.44 9.10
N GLU A 187 11.93 -11.53 8.80
CA GLU A 187 12.10 -10.43 7.84
C GLU A 187 13.33 -9.58 8.19
N ASN A 188 13.45 -9.11 9.44
CA ASN A 188 14.56 -8.29 9.90
C ASN A 188 15.90 -9.01 9.77
N ARG A 189 15.97 -10.30 10.09
CA ARG A 189 17.19 -11.10 9.89
C ARG A 189 17.59 -11.13 8.43
N VAL A 190 16.65 -11.45 7.55
CA VAL A 190 16.89 -11.51 6.10
C VAL A 190 17.31 -10.15 5.53
N LEU A 191 16.61 -9.07 5.92
CA LEU A 191 16.93 -7.71 5.48
C LEU A 191 18.31 -7.25 5.96
N SER A 192 18.65 -7.54 7.23
CA SER A 192 19.95 -7.19 7.80
C SER A 192 21.10 -7.93 7.11
N GLU A 193 20.96 -9.24 6.90
CA GLU A 193 21.99 -10.10 6.31
C GLU A 193 22.28 -9.77 4.84
N HIS A 194 21.24 -9.42 4.07
CA HIS A 194 21.38 -9.26 2.61
C HIS A 194 21.36 -7.81 2.13
N TYR A 195 20.78 -6.88 2.89
CA TYR A 195 20.53 -5.51 2.43
C TYR A 195 20.96 -4.42 3.42
N GLY A 196 21.38 -4.78 4.64
CA GLY A 196 21.73 -3.81 5.68
C GLY A 196 20.52 -2.94 6.10
N ALA A 197 19.31 -3.48 5.99
CA ALA A 197 18.04 -2.80 6.26
C ALA A 197 17.22 -3.52 7.33
N THR A 198 16.13 -2.89 7.77
CA THR A 198 15.13 -3.47 8.67
C THR A 198 13.73 -3.22 8.16
N ALA A 199 12.75 -4.01 8.58
CA ALA A 199 11.35 -3.78 8.28
C ALA A 199 10.89 -2.41 8.82
N THR A 200 9.97 -1.77 8.12
CA THR A 200 9.39 -0.48 8.54
C THR A 200 8.53 -0.62 9.81
N HIS A 201 7.83 -1.76 9.94
CA HIS A 201 7.01 -2.08 11.11
C HIS A 201 7.74 -3.05 12.02
N THR A 202 7.54 -2.90 13.32
CA THR A 202 7.91 -3.93 14.29
C THR A 202 6.89 -5.06 14.30
N GLY A 203 7.22 -6.21 14.92
CA GLY A 203 6.27 -7.31 15.13
C GLY A 203 5.05 -6.88 15.93
N GLU A 204 5.28 -6.12 17.01
CA GLU A 204 4.23 -5.53 17.85
C GLU A 204 3.27 -4.63 17.07
N GLU A 205 3.82 -3.77 16.20
CA GLU A 205 3.00 -2.90 15.34
C GLU A 205 2.16 -3.71 14.35
N MET A 206 2.72 -4.75 13.75
CA MET A 206 1.96 -5.60 12.82
C MET A 206 0.88 -6.42 13.52
N ALA A 207 1.17 -6.97 14.71
CA ALA A 207 0.17 -7.64 15.53
C ALA A 207 -0.95 -6.69 15.97
N LEU A 208 -0.61 -5.45 16.37
CA LEU A 208 -1.57 -4.41 16.69
C LEU A 208 -2.44 -4.06 15.48
N LEU A 209 -1.85 -3.87 14.31
CA LEU A 209 -2.58 -3.53 13.09
C LEU A 209 -3.49 -4.68 12.66
N HIS A 210 -3.03 -5.93 12.72
CA HIS A 210 -3.90 -7.09 12.50
C HIS A 210 -5.07 -7.12 13.49
N SER A 211 -4.84 -6.91 14.78
CA SER A 211 -5.92 -6.89 15.78
C SER A 211 -6.99 -5.82 15.54
N ARG A 212 -6.60 -4.69 14.91
CA ARG A 212 -7.51 -3.60 14.53
C ARG A 212 -8.25 -3.86 13.21
N PHE A 213 -7.61 -4.61 12.30
CA PHE A 213 -8.08 -4.85 10.93
C PHE A 213 -7.93 -6.33 10.53
N PRO A 214 -8.53 -7.27 11.30
CA PRO A 214 -8.34 -8.72 11.07
C PRO A 214 -8.90 -9.19 9.72
N GLU A 215 -9.89 -8.49 9.15
CA GLU A 215 -10.46 -8.78 7.83
C GLU A 215 -9.58 -8.28 6.66
N HIS A 216 -8.52 -7.51 6.96
CA HIS A 216 -7.71 -6.84 5.95
C HIS A 216 -6.23 -7.19 6.01
N ILE A 217 -5.72 -7.66 7.14
CA ILE A 217 -4.30 -7.94 7.33
C ILE A 217 -4.13 -9.41 7.69
N HIS A 218 -3.44 -10.16 6.83
CA HIS A 218 -3.29 -11.61 6.96
C HIS A 218 -1.81 -12.00 6.91
N LEU A 219 -1.40 -12.96 7.73
CA LEU A 219 -0.08 -13.57 7.68
C LEU A 219 -0.20 -15.00 7.12
N TYR A 220 0.38 -15.25 5.95
CA TYR A 220 0.56 -16.59 5.41
C TYR A 220 1.98 -17.05 5.60
N ALA A 221 2.19 -18.08 6.43
CA ALA A 221 3.50 -18.59 6.75
C ALA A 221 3.74 -20.00 6.20
N ALA A 222 4.91 -20.22 5.62
CA ALA A 222 5.41 -21.53 5.25
C ALA A 222 6.09 -22.17 6.44
N ILE A 223 5.51 -23.26 6.93
CA ILE A 223 5.99 -24.04 8.07
C ILE A 223 6.77 -25.25 7.55
N TYR A 224 7.99 -25.42 8.00
CA TYR A 224 8.85 -26.56 7.76
C TYR A 224 9.49 -27.01 9.08
N GLU A 225 9.37 -28.28 9.42
CA GLU A 225 9.87 -28.83 10.70
C GLU A 225 9.50 -27.96 11.92
N TYR A 226 8.21 -27.56 11.99
CA TYR A 226 7.60 -26.73 13.05
C TYR A 226 8.10 -25.29 13.15
N THR A 227 8.85 -24.79 12.16
CA THR A 227 9.42 -23.45 12.16
C THR A 227 8.89 -22.64 10.97
N ILE A 228 8.66 -21.34 11.15
CA ILE A 228 8.38 -20.40 10.07
C ILE A 228 9.68 -20.13 9.30
N ILE A 229 9.77 -20.61 8.06
CA ILE A 229 10.94 -20.40 7.19
C ILE A 229 10.71 -19.36 6.11
N ALA A 230 9.45 -19.11 5.75
CA ALA A 230 9.05 -18.04 4.83
C ALA A 230 7.64 -17.58 5.13
N GLY A 231 7.25 -16.45 4.57
CA GLY A 231 5.88 -15.98 4.69
C GLY A 231 5.61 -14.69 3.92
N ALA A 232 4.35 -14.30 3.96
CA ALA A 232 3.84 -13.05 3.39
C ALA A 232 2.83 -12.41 4.32
N ILE A 233 3.00 -11.13 4.65
CA ILE A 233 1.92 -10.32 5.18
C ILE A 233 1.19 -9.71 3.99
N VAL A 234 -0.11 -9.97 3.92
CA VAL A 234 -1.00 -9.57 2.83
C VAL A 234 -1.99 -8.53 3.35
N TYR A 235 -2.11 -7.43 2.63
CA TYR A 235 -3.16 -6.44 2.85
C TYR A 235 -4.29 -6.67 1.84
N GLU A 236 -5.49 -6.93 2.35
CA GLU A 236 -6.68 -7.18 1.54
C GLU A 236 -7.50 -5.89 1.39
N TYR A 237 -7.62 -5.42 0.15
CA TYR A 237 -8.47 -4.31 -0.26
C TYR A 237 -9.65 -4.83 -1.10
N GLY A 238 -10.54 -3.94 -1.56
CA GLY A 238 -11.71 -4.32 -2.35
C GLY A 238 -11.38 -5.27 -3.50
N GLN A 239 -10.70 -4.78 -4.53
CA GLN A 239 -10.33 -5.56 -5.72
C GLN A 239 -8.87 -6.06 -5.73
N VAL A 240 -8.06 -5.65 -4.75
CA VAL A 240 -6.61 -5.87 -4.73
C VAL A 240 -6.20 -6.60 -3.47
N ILE A 241 -5.28 -7.53 -3.58
CA ILE A 241 -4.42 -7.94 -2.47
C ILE A 241 -3.01 -7.40 -2.70
N HIS A 242 -2.42 -6.85 -1.67
CA HIS A 242 -1.06 -6.31 -1.69
C HIS A 242 -0.15 -7.16 -0.79
N LEU A 243 0.97 -7.61 -1.34
CA LEU A 243 2.00 -8.31 -0.58
C LEU A 243 2.87 -7.27 0.13
N GLN A 244 2.49 -6.93 1.36
CA GLN A 244 3.15 -5.88 2.16
C GLN A 244 4.56 -6.28 2.59
N TYR A 245 4.74 -7.53 3.04
CA TYR A 245 6.02 -8.10 3.42
C TYR A 245 6.19 -9.49 2.84
N LEU A 246 7.42 -9.83 2.45
CA LEU A 246 7.80 -11.14 1.92
C LEU A 246 9.16 -11.51 2.49
N ALA A 247 9.23 -12.54 3.31
CA ALA A 247 10.47 -13.05 3.87
C ALA A 247 10.70 -14.53 3.53
N ALA A 248 11.95 -14.90 3.36
CA ALA A 248 12.39 -16.28 3.19
C ALA A 248 13.83 -16.43 3.68
N ASP A 249 14.10 -17.36 4.59
CA ASP A 249 15.46 -17.72 4.95
C ASP A 249 16.15 -18.54 3.85
N ASP A 250 17.40 -18.93 4.07
CA ASP A 250 18.17 -19.67 3.08
C ASP A 250 17.59 -21.05 2.78
N LYS A 251 17.03 -21.73 3.79
CA LYS A 251 16.38 -23.02 3.58
C LYS A 251 15.12 -22.86 2.73
N ALA A 252 14.30 -21.84 3.03
CA ALA A 252 13.11 -21.54 2.26
C ALA A 252 13.44 -21.20 0.78
N ARG A 253 14.52 -20.43 0.55
CA ARG A 253 14.99 -20.11 -0.81
C ARG A 253 15.43 -21.36 -1.56
N GLU A 254 16.18 -22.24 -0.89
CA GLU A 254 16.64 -23.51 -1.46
C GLU A 254 15.45 -24.35 -1.94
N ILE A 255 14.41 -24.54 -1.11
CA ILE A 255 13.31 -25.47 -1.41
C ILE A 255 12.10 -24.82 -2.08
N GLY A 256 12.09 -23.49 -2.25
CA GLY A 256 10.99 -22.75 -2.89
C GLY A 256 9.77 -22.50 -2.00
N ALA A 257 9.96 -22.37 -0.67
CA ALA A 257 8.87 -22.21 0.28
C ALA A 257 8.10 -20.90 0.08
N LEU A 258 8.78 -19.77 -0.17
CA LEU A 258 8.11 -18.50 -0.48
C LEU A 258 7.34 -18.57 -1.79
N ASP A 259 7.86 -19.30 -2.78
CA ASP A 259 7.15 -19.50 -4.05
C ASP A 259 5.82 -20.22 -3.84
N LEU A 260 5.79 -21.15 -2.90
CA LEU A 260 4.56 -21.85 -2.51
C LEU A 260 3.57 -20.90 -1.80
N VAL A 261 4.04 -20.06 -0.87
CA VAL A 261 3.19 -19.05 -0.19
C VAL A 261 2.51 -18.14 -1.22
N ILE A 262 3.29 -17.57 -2.14
CA ILE A 262 2.74 -16.66 -3.17
C ILE A 262 1.76 -17.41 -4.10
N ALA A 263 2.09 -18.65 -4.49
CA ALA A 263 1.20 -19.43 -5.34
C ALA A 263 -0.14 -19.76 -4.64
N GLU A 264 -0.12 -20.08 -3.36
CA GLU A 264 -1.34 -20.34 -2.58
C GLU A 264 -2.15 -19.07 -2.35
N ALA A 265 -1.52 -17.93 -2.12
CA ALA A 265 -2.20 -16.64 -2.08
C ALA A 265 -2.89 -16.32 -3.44
N ILE A 266 -2.21 -16.52 -4.58
CA ILE A 266 -2.80 -16.36 -5.91
C ILE A 266 -4.06 -17.24 -6.06
N GLU A 267 -3.99 -18.51 -5.71
CA GLU A 267 -5.13 -19.43 -5.84
C GLU A 267 -6.28 -19.08 -4.89
N LYS A 268 -5.97 -18.71 -3.63
CA LYS A 268 -6.96 -18.32 -2.64
C LYS A 268 -7.78 -17.11 -3.07
N TYR A 269 -7.11 -16.08 -3.59
CA TYR A 269 -7.74 -14.79 -3.90
C TYR A 269 -8.27 -14.69 -5.34
N ARG A 270 -7.88 -15.57 -6.24
CA ARG A 270 -8.36 -15.60 -7.64
C ARG A 270 -9.88 -15.54 -7.78
N PRO A 271 -10.69 -16.23 -6.96
CA PRO A 271 -12.15 -16.20 -7.11
C PRO A 271 -12.78 -14.84 -6.79
N THR A 272 -12.16 -14.05 -5.89
CA THR A 272 -12.77 -12.85 -5.29
C THR A 272 -12.11 -11.55 -5.70
N LYS A 273 -10.82 -11.56 -6.05
CA LYS A 273 -10.03 -10.35 -6.37
C LYS A 273 -9.69 -10.26 -7.85
N LEU A 274 -9.41 -9.03 -8.31
CA LEU A 274 -8.94 -8.77 -9.67
C LEU A 274 -7.42 -8.73 -9.76
N TRP A 275 -6.76 -8.21 -8.73
CA TRP A 275 -5.33 -7.89 -8.76
C TRP A 275 -4.59 -8.44 -7.55
N LEU A 276 -3.40 -8.96 -7.80
CA LEU A 276 -2.38 -9.16 -6.78
C LEU A 276 -1.22 -8.23 -7.08
N ASP A 277 -0.95 -7.35 -6.14
CA ASP A 277 0.14 -6.37 -6.20
C ASP A 277 1.31 -6.83 -5.33
N SER A 278 2.45 -7.09 -5.96
CA SER A 278 3.68 -7.52 -5.29
C SER A 278 4.56 -6.33 -4.86
N GLY A 279 4.06 -5.10 -5.00
CA GLY A 279 4.80 -3.90 -4.67
C GLY A 279 5.95 -3.58 -5.61
N LYS A 280 6.63 -2.50 -5.31
CA LYS A 280 7.70 -1.92 -6.13
C LYS A 280 8.98 -2.76 -6.17
N SER A 281 9.74 -2.58 -7.25
CA SER A 281 11.06 -3.20 -7.48
C SER A 281 12.09 -2.16 -7.94
N THR A 282 11.96 -0.95 -7.42
CA THR A 282 12.84 0.19 -7.72
C THR A 282 13.46 0.75 -6.46
N GLU A 283 14.63 1.32 -6.60
CA GLU A 283 15.45 1.97 -5.59
C GLU A 283 15.78 3.41 -6.05
N ASP A 284 16.43 4.20 -5.23
CA ASP A 284 16.88 5.57 -5.56
C ASP A 284 15.77 6.41 -6.19
N ASP A 285 14.66 6.58 -5.45
CA ASP A 285 13.47 7.32 -5.89
C ASP A 285 12.96 6.93 -7.30
N GLY A 286 13.00 5.62 -7.59
CA GLY A 286 12.53 5.07 -8.88
C GLY A 286 13.56 5.12 -10.00
N ARG A 287 14.77 5.63 -9.77
CA ARG A 287 15.82 5.78 -10.79
C ARG A 287 16.60 4.51 -11.06
N PHE A 288 16.58 3.57 -10.13
CA PHE A 288 17.26 2.28 -10.28
C PHE A 288 16.22 1.15 -10.24
N LEU A 289 16.22 0.30 -11.30
CA LEU A 289 15.39 -0.91 -11.35
C LEU A 289 16.20 -2.10 -10.81
N ASN A 290 15.68 -2.73 -9.76
CA ASN A 290 16.22 -4.00 -9.28
C ASN A 290 15.72 -5.14 -10.20
N GLU A 291 16.53 -5.45 -11.25
CA GLU A 291 16.18 -6.43 -12.28
C GLU A 291 15.93 -7.83 -11.73
N GLY A 292 16.68 -8.23 -10.71
CA GLY A 292 16.51 -9.53 -10.05
C GLY A 292 15.13 -9.62 -9.35
N LEU A 293 14.78 -8.58 -8.61
CA LEU A 293 13.53 -8.53 -7.86
C LEU A 293 12.31 -8.45 -8.79
N ILE A 294 12.35 -7.59 -9.82
CA ILE A 294 11.23 -7.48 -10.76
C ILE A 294 11.05 -8.77 -11.56
N SER A 295 12.14 -9.39 -12.03
CA SER A 295 12.09 -10.67 -12.75
C SER A 295 11.50 -11.79 -11.89
N GLN A 296 11.85 -11.84 -10.59
CA GLN A 296 11.26 -12.79 -9.64
C GLN A 296 9.73 -12.58 -9.56
N LYS A 297 9.28 -11.35 -9.33
CA LYS A 297 7.85 -11.01 -9.21
C LYS A 297 7.09 -11.28 -10.53
N GLU A 298 7.62 -10.89 -11.67
CA GLU A 298 7.04 -11.14 -13.00
C GLU A 298 6.90 -12.64 -13.32
N SER A 299 7.77 -13.48 -12.76
CA SER A 299 7.72 -14.92 -12.98
C SER A 299 6.46 -15.61 -12.40
N PHE A 300 5.70 -14.92 -11.53
CA PHE A 300 4.38 -15.36 -11.09
C PHE A 300 3.24 -14.99 -12.05
N GLY A 301 3.56 -14.38 -13.20
CA GLY A 301 2.58 -14.01 -14.22
C GLY A 301 2.14 -12.57 -14.18
N GLY A 302 2.88 -11.73 -13.45
CA GLY A 302 2.63 -10.29 -13.35
C GLY A 302 3.32 -9.46 -14.45
N ARG A 303 2.96 -8.18 -14.49
CA ARG A 303 3.62 -7.14 -15.29
C ARG A 303 3.60 -5.83 -14.52
N THR A 304 4.37 -4.88 -15.02
CA THR A 304 4.55 -3.59 -14.38
C THR A 304 3.25 -2.78 -14.34
N ASN A 305 2.94 -2.28 -13.17
CA ASN A 305 2.15 -1.10 -12.89
C ASN A 305 3.07 -0.05 -12.25
N VAL A 306 2.73 1.23 -12.32
CA VAL A 306 3.58 2.27 -11.72
C VAL A 306 2.91 2.91 -10.51
N TYR A 307 3.73 3.30 -9.55
CA TYR A 307 3.35 4.21 -8.47
C TYR A 307 3.97 5.56 -8.78
N GLU A 308 3.16 6.58 -8.83
CA GLU A 308 3.57 7.93 -9.21
C GLU A 308 3.54 8.88 -8.03
N THR A 309 4.53 9.76 -7.97
CA THR A 309 4.52 10.90 -7.06
C THR A 309 4.61 12.16 -7.89
N LEU A 310 3.68 13.07 -7.66
CA LEU A 310 3.64 14.39 -8.29
C LEU A 310 4.07 15.46 -7.27
N GLU A 311 4.60 16.55 -7.75
CA GLU A 311 4.96 17.69 -6.91
C GLU A 311 4.46 19.00 -7.49
N ILE A 312 3.97 19.88 -6.62
CA ILE A 312 3.76 21.29 -6.90
C ILE A 312 4.77 22.08 -6.05
N ILE A 313 5.53 22.96 -6.70
CA ILE A 313 6.50 23.86 -6.05
C ILE A 313 5.97 25.29 -6.19
N PHE A 314 5.96 26.07 -5.10
CA PHE A 314 5.45 27.44 -5.06
C PHE A 314 6.56 28.47 -5.13
#